data_34c396081b21275d9567ac1ef40756df
#
_entry.id   34c396081b21275d9567ac1ef40756df
#
_cell.length_a   1.000
_cell.length_b   1.000
_cell.length_c   1.000
_cell.angle_alpha   90.00
_cell.angle_beta   90.00
_cell.angle_gamma   90.00
#
_symmetry.space_group_name_H-M   'P 1'
#
loop_
_entity.id
_entity.type
_entity.pdbx_description
1 polymer ?
#
loop_
_entity_poly.entity_id
_entity_poly.type
_entity_poly.pdbx_seq_one_letter_code
_entity_poly.pdbx_strand_id
1 'polypeptide(L)'
;ADHMDAYPDVLAAVEQLGHNKNSIKVIIHQFISILEDNEIVKMSTRKGNFITLEKLIDDVGVDVVRYFFIMRSINSHLNFDLKLAKEKSEKNPIFYIQYAHARICTILDEISFNENPDLSLLNDNKEIKLIYFLIEFEELILKLSKNLEPQLLTNYLFDLASQFHKYYATCRIIDNENKQLTQSRIFLIKSVKTIISNGLNILGISCPKRM
;
A
#
# COMPACT_ATOMS: atom_id res chain seq x y z
N ALA A 1 15.10 17.63 0.74
CA ALA A 1 15.20 19.08 0.92
C ALA A 1 16.66 19.54 1.05
N ASP A 2 17.58 18.78 1.64
CA ASP A 2 19.00 19.16 1.82
C ASP A 2 19.74 19.46 0.52
N HIS A 3 19.37 18.87 -0.59
CA HIS A 3 20.03 18.99 -1.88
C HIS A 3 19.35 19.97 -2.84
N MET A 4 18.44 20.85 -2.34
CA MET A 4 17.72 21.80 -3.21
C MET A 4 18.65 22.75 -3.94
N ASP A 5 19.74 23.17 -3.30
CA ASP A 5 20.70 24.10 -3.89
C ASP A 5 21.78 23.40 -4.74
N ALA A 6 21.97 22.09 -4.56
CA ALA A 6 23.04 21.33 -5.23
C ALA A 6 22.62 20.65 -6.54
N TYR A 7 21.31 20.25 -6.71
CA TYR A 7 20.92 19.55 -7.91
C TYR A 7 21.02 20.34 -9.22
N PRO A 8 20.88 21.71 -9.25
CA PRO A 8 21.08 22.48 -10.47
C PRO A 8 22.50 22.33 -11.03
N ASP A 9 23.50 22.27 -10.16
CA ASP A 9 24.91 22.07 -10.55
C ASP A 9 25.13 20.70 -11.19
N VAL A 10 24.45 19.65 -10.65
CA VAL A 10 24.47 18.30 -11.23
C VAL A 10 23.86 18.31 -12.62
N LEU A 11 22.73 18.98 -12.84
CA LEU A 11 22.09 19.10 -14.15
C LEU A 11 22.98 19.88 -15.15
N ALA A 12 23.68 20.94 -14.69
CA ALA A 12 24.60 21.68 -15.52
C ALA A 12 25.81 20.80 -15.93
N ALA A 13 26.34 20.01 -15.01
CA ALA A 13 27.43 19.06 -15.32
C ALA A 13 26.99 18.00 -16.35
N VAL A 14 25.79 17.45 -16.22
CA VAL A 14 25.20 16.49 -17.18
C VAL A 14 25.09 17.11 -18.58
N GLU A 15 24.67 18.38 -18.67
CA GLU A 15 24.58 19.11 -19.94
C GLU A 15 25.96 19.33 -20.58
N GLN A 16 26.98 19.68 -19.77
CA GLN A 16 28.36 19.81 -20.23
C GLN A 16 28.95 18.50 -20.77
N LEU A 17 28.51 17.36 -20.25
CA LEU A 17 28.88 16.03 -20.75
C LEU A 17 28.12 15.63 -22.04
N GLY A 18 27.30 16.52 -22.60
CA GLY A 18 26.58 16.28 -23.86
C GLY A 18 25.24 15.56 -23.72
N HIS A 19 24.73 15.43 -22.49
CA HIS A 19 23.42 14.81 -22.25
C HIS A 19 22.31 15.85 -22.11
N ASN A 20 21.10 15.48 -22.49
CA ASN A 20 19.93 16.36 -22.37
C ASN A 20 19.44 16.42 -20.92
N LYS A 21 19.67 17.54 -20.23
CA LYS A 21 19.22 17.73 -18.85
C LYS A 21 17.69 17.64 -18.67
N ASN A 22 16.90 17.92 -19.74
CA ASN A 22 15.44 17.84 -19.69
C ASN A 22 14.92 16.37 -19.66
N SER A 23 15.78 15.39 -19.96
CA SER A 23 15.44 13.97 -19.80
C SER A 23 15.48 13.50 -18.33
N ILE A 24 16.00 14.34 -17.42
CA ILE A 24 16.13 14.04 -16.00
C ILE A 24 15.04 14.76 -15.24
N LYS A 25 14.16 14.00 -14.57
CA LYS A 25 13.17 14.53 -13.66
C LYS A 25 13.72 14.48 -12.23
N VAL A 26 13.88 15.64 -11.60
CA VAL A 26 14.34 15.74 -10.21
C VAL A 26 13.15 15.69 -9.27
N ILE A 27 13.19 14.77 -8.30
CA ILE A 27 12.20 14.64 -7.24
C ILE A 27 12.87 14.98 -5.91
N ILE A 28 12.34 15.98 -5.21
CA ILE A 28 12.88 16.42 -3.93
C ILE A 28 11.98 15.93 -2.82
N HIS A 29 12.50 15.03 -2.01
CA HIS A 29 11.80 14.49 -0.86
C HIS A 29 12.00 15.39 0.37
N GLN A 30 10.94 15.55 1.17
CA GLN A 30 10.99 16.27 2.44
C GLN A 30 11.68 15.43 3.53
N PHE A 31 12.06 16.08 4.64
CA PHE A 31 12.71 15.42 5.78
C PHE A 31 11.84 14.34 6.40
N ILE A 32 12.51 13.30 6.86
CA ILE A 32 11.92 12.20 7.62
C ILE A 32 12.42 12.34 9.06
N SER A 33 11.48 12.40 9.99
CA SER A 33 11.75 12.35 11.43
C SER A 33 11.28 11.02 11.98
N ILE A 34 12.04 10.45 12.92
CA ILE A 34 11.63 9.24 13.65
C ILE A 34 10.99 9.67 14.96
N LEU A 35 9.79 9.12 15.23
CA LEU A 35 9.09 9.28 16.49
C LEU A 35 9.24 8.02 17.34
N GLU A 36 9.60 8.20 18.60
CA GLU A 36 9.56 7.17 19.63
C GLU A 36 8.80 7.77 20.83
N ASP A 37 7.75 7.09 21.27
CA ASP A 37 6.85 7.55 22.34
C ASP A 37 6.30 8.98 22.14
N ASN A 38 5.96 9.34 20.91
CA ASN A 38 5.48 10.66 20.46
C ASN A 38 6.52 11.79 20.52
N GLU A 39 7.77 11.50 20.78
CA GLU A 39 8.85 12.48 20.75
C GLU A 39 9.76 12.25 19.53
N ILE A 40 10.24 13.34 18.93
CA ILE A 40 11.19 13.25 17.81
C ILE A 40 12.53 12.80 18.35
N VAL A 41 13.03 11.67 17.84
CA VAL A 41 14.37 11.17 18.15
C VAL A 41 15.40 12.15 17.59
N LYS A 42 16.12 12.84 18.46
CA LYS A 42 17.19 13.75 18.07
C LYS A 42 18.40 12.96 17.59
N MET A 43 18.58 12.90 16.28
CA MET A 43 19.72 12.25 15.66
C MET A 43 20.88 13.21 15.45
N SER A 44 22.10 12.73 15.69
CA SER A 44 23.32 13.48 15.44
C SER A 44 24.44 12.54 14.99
N THR A 45 24.84 12.67 13.74
CA THR A 45 25.97 11.91 13.18
C THR A 45 27.28 12.17 13.95
N ARG A 46 27.47 13.42 14.41
CA ARG A 46 28.67 13.81 15.20
C ARG A 46 28.73 13.16 16.58
N LYS A 47 27.58 12.82 17.17
CA LYS A 47 27.46 12.16 18.48
C LYS A 47 27.28 10.65 18.38
N GLY A 48 27.27 10.09 17.18
CA GLY A 48 27.04 8.65 16.96
C GLY A 48 25.60 8.18 17.32
N ASN A 49 24.69 9.11 17.56
CA ASN A 49 23.29 8.80 17.87
C ASN A 49 22.44 8.99 16.61
N PHE A 50 22.28 7.91 15.86
CA PHE A 50 21.43 7.86 14.67
C PHE A 50 20.88 6.46 14.46
N ILE A 51 19.67 6.38 13.93
CA ILE A 51 19.02 5.12 13.54
C ILE A 51 19.33 4.91 12.05
N THR A 52 20.03 3.84 11.72
CA THR A 52 20.31 3.46 10.33
C THR A 52 19.06 2.83 9.70
N LEU A 53 18.95 2.87 8.37
CA LEU A 53 17.91 2.19 7.64
C LEU A 53 17.95 0.67 7.90
N GLU A 54 19.14 0.09 7.99
CA GLU A 54 19.34 -1.33 8.32
C GLU A 54 18.72 -1.68 9.67
N LYS A 55 19.05 -0.91 10.73
CA LYS A 55 18.46 -1.10 12.05
C LYS A 55 16.94 -0.96 12.04
N LEU A 56 16.41 0.00 11.26
CA LEU A 56 14.98 0.19 11.13
C LEU A 56 14.32 -1.03 10.48
N ILE A 57 14.92 -1.59 9.43
CA ILE A 57 14.46 -2.81 8.76
C ILE A 57 14.51 -4.01 9.71
N ASP A 58 15.56 -4.15 10.50
CA ASP A 58 15.69 -5.23 11.50
C ASP A 58 14.63 -5.12 12.59
N ASP A 59 14.29 -3.89 13.01
CA ASP A 59 13.32 -3.63 14.07
C ASP A 59 11.86 -3.88 13.66
N VAL A 60 11.48 -3.49 12.42
CA VAL A 60 10.06 -3.49 12.00
C VAL A 60 9.78 -4.28 10.72
N GLY A 61 10.80 -4.72 10.00
CA GLY A 61 10.68 -5.43 8.74
C GLY A 61 10.62 -4.52 7.51
N VAL A 62 11.07 -5.06 6.37
CA VAL A 62 11.19 -4.33 5.10
C VAL A 62 9.85 -3.81 4.58
N ASP A 63 8.78 -4.60 4.68
CA ASP A 63 7.44 -4.24 4.20
C ASP A 63 6.89 -3.02 4.93
N VAL A 64 7.04 -2.99 6.24
CA VAL A 64 6.61 -1.87 7.09
C VAL A 64 7.39 -0.61 6.73
N VAL A 65 8.71 -0.71 6.65
CA VAL A 65 9.57 0.42 6.28
C VAL A 65 9.15 0.98 4.92
N ARG A 66 9.04 0.14 3.89
CA ARG A 66 8.64 0.58 2.55
C ARG A 66 7.29 1.27 2.55
N TYR A 67 6.27 0.66 3.19
CA TYR A 67 4.94 1.24 3.25
C TYR A 67 4.93 2.62 3.92
N PHE A 68 5.55 2.74 5.10
CA PHE A 68 5.57 3.98 5.87
C PHE A 68 6.30 5.11 5.14
N PHE A 69 7.37 4.79 4.39
CA PHE A 69 8.08 5.79 3.59
C PHE A 69 7.27 6.25 2.37
N ILE A 70 6.45 5.36 1.80
CA ILE A 70 5.68 5.66 0.59
C ILE A 70 4.32 6.28 0.91
N MET A 71 3.72 6.00 2.07
CA MET A 71 2.35 6.41 2.37
C MET A 71 2.13 7.93 2.49
N ARG A 72 3.19 8.72 2.47
CA ARG A 72 3.13 10.18 2.51
C ARG A 72 3.60 10.78 1.19
N SER A 73 2.98 11.92 0.82
CA SER A 73 3.45 12.70 -0.32
C SER A 73 4.90 13.12 -0.13
N ILE A 74 5.68 13.10 -1.20
CA ILE A 74 7.08 13.56 -1.23
C ILE A 74 7.25 15.01 -0.73
N ASN A 75 6.20 15.82 -0.86
CA ASN A 75 6.18 17.22 -0.42
C ASN A 75 5.84 17.40 1.07
N SER A 76 5.47 16.34 1.77
CA SER A 76 5.10 16.38 3.19
C SER A 76 6.22 15.83 4.06
N HIS A 77 6.41 16.43 5.24
CA HIS A 77 7.25 15.83 6.27
C HIS A 77 6.68 14.48 6.69
N LEU A 78 7.55 13.48 6.77
CA LEU A 78 7.20 12.16 7.28
C LEU A 78 7.69 12.02 8.71
N ASN A 79 6.76 11.80 9.63
CA ASN A 79 7.05 11.33 10.97
C ASN A 79 6.87 9.82 11.00
N PHE A 80 7.99 9.09 11.05
CA PHE A 80 7.99 7.63 11.15
C PHE A 80 7.79 7.21 12.61
N ASP A 81 6.58 6.78 12.93
CA ASP A 81 6.21 6.32 14.27
C ASP A 81 6.66 4.88 14.48
N LEU A 82 7.72 4.68 15.28
CA LEU A 82 8.28 3.37 15.60
C LEU A 82 7.29 2.48 16.36
N LYS A 83 6.47 3.05 17.23
CA LYS A 83 5.49 2.30 18.00
C LYS A 83 4.40 1.74 17.11
N LEU A 84 3.83 2.59 16.24
CA LEU A 84 2.84 2.18 15.26
C LEU A 84 3.42 1.16 14.26
N ALA A 85 4.67 1.37 13.82
CA ALA A 85 5.36 0.48 12.88
C ALA A 85 5.57 -0.94 13.47
N LYS A 86 5.82 -1.06 14.76
CA LYS A 86 5.97 -2.35 15.48
C LYS A 86 4.63 -3.04 15.79
N GLU A 87 3.51 -2.34 15.66
CA GLU A 87 2.23 -2.88 16.04
C GLU A 87 1.71 -3.90 15.00
N LYS A 88 1.33 -5.08 15.49
CA LYS A 88 0.73 -6.15 14.68
C LYS A 88 -0.79 -6.18 14.88
N SER A 89 -1.45 -5.07 14.58
CA SER A 89 -2.90 -4.90 14.72
C SER A 89 -3.47 -4.05 13.60
N GLU A 90 -4.79 -3.88 13.61
CA GLU A 90 -5.54 -3.04 12.65
C GLU A 90 -5.08 -1.57 12.63
N LYS A 91 -4.36 -1.11 13.65
CA LYS A 91 -3.83 0.25 13.69
C LYS A 91 -2.66 0.43 12.73
N ASN A 92 -1.89 -0.63 12.48
CA ASN A 92 -0.82 -0.60 11.51
C ASN A 92 -1.41 -0.80 10.10
N PRO A 93 -1.36 0.22 9.22
CA PRO A 93 -2.07 0.18 7.94
C PRO A 93 -1.56 -0.91 6.99
N ILE A 94 -0.27 -1.23 6.99
CA ILE A 94 0.23 -2.32 6.14
C ILE A 94 -0.21 -3.69 6.66
N PHE A 95 -0.20 -3.88 7.99
CA PHE A 95 -0.72 -5.10 8.60
C PHE A 95 -2.20 -5.30 8.26
N TYR A 96 -2.99 -4.23 8.31
CA TYR A 96 -4.42 -4.25 7.98
C TYR A 96 -4.69 -4.66 6.52
N ILE A 97 -3.88 -4.16 5.56
CA ILE A 97 -3.98 -4.53 4.15
C ILE A 97 -3.57 -5.99 3.93
N GLN A 98 -2.42 -6.41 4.49
CA GLN A 98 -1.94 -7.79 4.37
C GLN A 98 -2.90 -8.78 5.03
N TYR A 99 -3.54 -8.40 6.14
CA TYR A 99 -4.54 -9.22 6.79
C TYR A 99 -5.80 -9.42 5.93
N ALA A 100 -6.24 -8.39 5.18
CA ALA A 100 -7.30 -8.55 4.20
C ALA A 100 -6.94 -9.61 3.15
N HIS A 101 -5.73 -9.52 2.60
CA HIS A 101 -5.23 -10.50 1.61
C HIS A 101 -5.18 -11.92 2.19
N ALA A 102 -4.59 -12.12 3.37
CA ALA A 102 -4.46 -13.43 4.02
C ALA A 102 -5.83 -14.04 4.35
N ARG A 103 -6.78 -13.23 4.83
CA ARG A 103 -8.15 -13.67 5.11
C ARG A 103 -8.86 -14.16 3.85
N ILE A 104 -8.73 -13.44 2.74
CA ILE A 104 -9.30 -13.89 1.46
C ILE A 104 -8.65 -15.19 1.01
N CYS A 105 -7.33 -15.34 1.13
CA CYS A 105 -6.65 -16.58 0.81
C CYS A 105 -7.23 -17.77 1.60
N THR A 106 -7.44 -17.62 2.91
CA THR A 106 -8.04 -18.67 3.75
C THR A 106 -9.43 -19.07 3.24
N ILE A 107 -10.29 -18.11 2.89
CA ILE A 107 -11.64 -18.40 2.37
C ILE A 107 -11.55 -19.15 1.03
N LEU A 108 -10.63 -18.75 0.15
CA LEU A 108 -10.46 -19.37 -1.16
C LEU A 108 -9.85 -20.78 -1.09
N ASP A 109 -9.08 -21.07 -0.05
CA ASP A 109 -8.52 -22.42 0.18
C ASP A 109 -9.60 -23.45 0.61
N GLU A 110 -10.74 -22.96 1.15
CA GLU A 110 -11.82 -23.83 1.67
C GLU A 110 -12.87 -24.19 0.61
N ILE A 111 -12.91 -23.54 -0.55
CA ILE A 111 -13.98 -23.69 -1.53
C ILE A 111 -13.48 -23.73 -2.96
N SER A 112 -14.02 -24.66 -3.76
CA SER A 112 -13.87 -24.62 -5.21
C SER A 112 -14.73 -23.51 -5.81
N PHE A 113 -14.20 -22.76 -6.78
CA PHE A 113 -14.93 -21.67 -7.41
C PHE A 113 -15.19 -21.91 -8.90
N ASN A 114 -16.28 -21.32 -9.39
CA ASN A 114 -16.63 -21.26 -10.80
C ASN A 114 -15.93 -20.05 -11.45
N GLU A 115 -15.32 -20.25 -12.62
CA GLU A 115 -14.67 -19.16 -13.35
C GLU A 115 -15.64 -18.16 -14.00
N ASN A 116 -16.88 -18.57 -14.23
CA ASN A 116 -17.93 -17.75 -14.84
C ASN A 116 -19.23 -17.76 -13.99
N PRO A 117 -19.21 -17.15 -12.81
CA PRO A 117 -20.40 -17.03 -11.96
C PRO A 117 -21.36 -15.96 -12.52
N ASP A 118 -22.63 -16.03 -12.13
CA ASP A 118 -23.60 -14.99 -12.44
C ASP A 118 -23.39 -13.76 -11.55
N LEU A 119 -22.71 -12.74 -12.07
CA LEU A 119 -22.40 -11.52 -11.32
C LEU A 119 -23.64 -10.61 -11.09
N SER A 120 -24.75 -10.86 -11.79
CA SER A 120 -25.99 -10.09 -11.56
C SER A 120 -26.61 -10.33 -10.18
N LEU A 121 -26.18 -11.40 -9.50
CA LEU A 121 -26.57 -11.71 -8.13
C LEU A 121 -25.92 -10.80 -7.07
N LEU A 122 -24.85 -10.07 -7.43
CA LEU A 122 -24.17 -9.12 -6.54
C LEU A 122 -24.93 -7.80 -6.52
N ASN A 123 -25.89 -7.65 -5.62
CA ASN A 123 -26.79 -6.51 -5.54
C ASN A 123 -26.79 -5.80 -4.17
N ASP A 124 -26.06 -6.30 -3.19
CA ASP A 124 -25.86 -5.59 -1.92
C ASP A 124 -25.02 -4.32 -2.15
N ASN A 125 -25.37 -3.23 -1.46
CA ASN A 125 -24.69 -1.94 -1.59
C ASN A 125 -23.18 -2.04 -1.32
N LYS A 126 -22.73 -2.97 -0.46
CA LYS A 126 -21.30 -3.17 -0.15
C LYS A 126 -20.61 -3.94 -1.26
N GLU A 127 -21.29 -4.89 -1.91
CA GLU A 127 -20.80 -5.60 -3.09
C GLU A 127 -20.59 -4.63 -4.25
N ILE A 128 -21.59 -3.81 -4.53
CA ILE A 128 -21.52 -2.76 -5.55
C ILE A 128 -20.39 -1.78 -5.25
N LYS A 129 -20.23 -1.37 -3.99
CA LYS A 129 -19.13 -0.47 -3.60
C LYS A 129 -17.76 -1.09 -3.82
N LEU A 130 -17.56 -2.37 -3.50
CA LEU A 130 -16.32 -3.08 -3.80
C LEU A 130 -16.06 -3.14 -5.31
N ILE A 131 -17.09 -3.40 -6.13
CA ILE A 131 -16.96 -3.42 -7.59
C ILE A 131 -16.47 -2.06 -8.12
N TYR A 132 -17.01 -0.94 -7.62
CA TYR A 132 -16.52 0.39 -8.00
C TYR A 132 -15.03 0.58 -7.66
N PHE A 133 -14.59 0.19 -6.47
CA PHE A 133 -13.18 0.24 -6.12
C PHE A 133 -12.30 -0.58 -7.09
N LEU A 134 -12.77 -1.77 -7.49
CA LEU A 134 -11.99 -2.61 -8.43
C LEU A 134 -11.85 -1.95 -9.81
N ILE A 135 -12.91 -1.28 -10.29
CA ILE A 135 -12.90 -0.60 -11.61
C ILE A 135 -11.96 0.62 -11.58
N GLU A 136 -11.90 1.37 -10.48
CA GLU A 136 -11.06 2.56 -10.35
C GLU A 136 -9.55 2.26 -10.35
N PHE A 137 -9.14 1.01 -10.13
CA PHE A 137 -7.72 0.65 -10.01
C PHE A 137 -6.90 0.97 -11.26
N GLU A 138 -7.42 0.70 -12.45
CA GLU A 138 -6.69 0.94 -13.71
C GLU A 138 -6.42 2.44 -13.90
N GLU A 139 -7.44 3.28 -13.71
CA GLU A 139 -7.31 4.73 -13.83
C GLU A 139 -6.32 5.27 -12.78
N LEU A 140 -6.37 4.74 -11.56
CA LEU A 140 -5.43 5.09 -10.51
C LEU A 140 -3.99 4.81 -10.94
N ILE A 141 -3.69 3.62 -11.48
CA ILE A 141 -2.33 3.26 -11.92
C ILE A 141 -1.83 4.19 -13.02
N LEU A 142 -2.69 4.52 -13.99
CA LEU A 142 -2.35 5.49 -15.05
C LEU A 142 -2.02 6.88 -14.46
N LYS A 143 -2.77 7.32 -13.46
CA LYS A 143 -2.54 8.60 -12.77
C LYS A 143 -1.22 8.60 -12.00
N LEU A 144 -0.95 7.54 -11.23
CA LEU A 144 0.30 7.43 -10.45
C LEU A 144 1.54 7.48 -11.35
N SER A 145 1.51 6.76 -12.49
CA SER A 145 2.66 6.66 -13.40
C SER A 145 3.02 8.01 -14.00
N LYS A 146 2.01 8.87 -14.27
CA LYS A 146 2.22 10.22 -14.81
C LYS A 146 2.72 11.20 -13.75
N ASN A 147 2.15 11.15 -12.56
CA ASN A 147 2.39 12.13 -11.51
C ASN A 147 3.57 11.75 -10.60
N LEU A 148 3.98 10.49 -10.58
CA LEU A 148 4.98 9.92 -9.64
C LEU A 148 4.54 10.10 -8.17
N GLU A 149 3.27 9.77 -7.89
CA GLU A 149 2.62 9.92 -6.59
C GLU A 149 2.24 8.55 -5.99
N PRO A 150 3.21 7.71 -5.60
CA PRO A 150 2.94 6.34 -5.13
C PRO A 150 2.08 6.28 -3.86
N GLN A 151 2.01 7.35 -3.06
CA GLN A 151 1.17 7.42 -1.87
C GLN A 151 -0.34 7.27 -2.20
N LEU A 152 -0.76 7.61 -3.41
CA LEU A 152 -2.16 7.40 -3.82
C LEU A 152 -2.51 5.91 -3.87
N LEU A 153 -1.53 5.04 -4.19
CA LEU A 153 -1.73 3.60 -4.18
C LEU A 153 -1.84 3.05 -2.75
N THR A 154 -1.01 3.53 -1.82
CA THR A 154 -1.11 3.10 -0.41
C THR A 154 -2.46 3.47 0.19
N ASN A 155 -2.97 4.67 -0.08
CA ASN A 155 -4.29 5.11 0.37
C ASN A 155 -5.40 4.25 -0.23
N TYR A 156 -5.36 4.02 -1.54
CA TYR A 156 -6.33 3.18 -2.24
C TYR A 156 -6.37 1.75 -1.68
N LEU A 157 -5.20 1.12 -1.47
CA LEU A 157 -5.14 -0.23 -0.92
C LEU A 157 -5.68 -0.31 0.52
N PHE A 158 -5.42 0.71 1.33
CA PHE A 158 -5.99 0.81 2.68
C PHE A 158 -7.53 0.93 2.63
N ASP A 159 -8.04 1.80 1.75
CA ASP A 159 -9.49 1.99 1.59
C ASP A 159 -10.17 0.73 1.04
N LEU A 160 -9.57 0.06 0.05
CA LEU A 160 -10.07 -1.21 -0.47
C LEU A 160 -10.10 -2.30 0.62
N ALA A 161 -9.03 -2.43 1.41
CA ALA A 161 -8.99 -3.37 2.54
C ALA A 161 -10.08 -3.03 3.57
N SER A 162 -10.28 -1.74 3.88
CA SER A 162 -11.34 -1.27 4.79
C SER A 162 -12.74 -1.62 4.28
N GLN A 163 -13.01 -1.43 2.97
CA GLN A 163 -14.30 -1.83 2.38
C GLN A 163 -14.49 -3.35 2.43
N PHE A 164 -13.44 -4.12 2.15
CA PHE A 164 -13.49 -5.58 2.26
C PHE A 164 -13.78 -6.03 3.69
N HIS A 165 -13.11 -5.49 4.70
CA HIS A 165 -13.35 -5.86 6.09
C HIS A 165 -14.78 -5.52 6.55
N LYS A 166 -15.32 -4.37 6.14
CA LYS A 166 -16.72 -3.99 6.40
C LYS A 166 -17.72 -4.93 5.71
N TYR A 167 -17.43 -5.32 4.48
CA TYR A 167 -18.22 -6.31 3.74
C TYR A 167 -18.20 -7.66 4.44
N TYR A 168 -17.01 -8.17 4.75
CA TYR A 168 -16.82 -9.46 5.41
C TYR A 168 -17.51 -9.54 6.78
N ALA A 169 -17.49 -8.46 7.55
CA ALA A 169 -18.11 -8.43 8.88
C ALA A 169 -19.64 -8.53 8.85
N THR A 170 -20.28 -8.23 7.72
CA THR A 170 -21.74 -8.11 7.64
C THR A 170 -22.40 -8.98 6.58
N CYS A 171 -21.65 -9.41 5.57
CA CYS A 171 -22.14 -10.26 4.48
C CYS A 171 -21.54 -11.66 4.59
N ARG A 172 -22.40 -12.66 4.63
CA ARG A 172 -21.97 -14.06 4.65
C ARG A 172 -21.50 -14.46 3.26
N ILE A 173 -20.18 -14.61 3.06
CA ILE A 173 -19.61 -14.94 1.74
C ILE A 173 -20.03 -16.34 1.29
N ILE A 174 -19.90 -17.32 2.18
CA ILE A 174 -20.31 -18.70 1.92
C ILE A 174 -21.73 -18.89 2.46
N ASP A 175 -22.69 -18.96 1.55
CA ASP A 175 -24.09 -19.24 1.85
C ASP A 175 -24.45 -20.65 1.34
N ASN A 176 -24.67 -21.59 2.25
CA ASN A 176 -24.98 -22.97 1.92
C ASN A 176 -26.36 -23.14 1.26
N GLU A 177 -27.28 -22.17 1.48
CA GLU A 177 -28.61 -22.18 0.92
C GLU A 177 -28.62 -21.58 -0.51
N ASN A 178 -27.68 -20.67 -0.82
CA ASN A 178 -27.57 -20.06 -2.14
C ASN A 178 -26.16 -20.24 -2.73
N LYS A 179 -25.92 -21.39 -3.35
CA LYS A 179 -24.63 -21.73 -3.96
C LYS A 179 -24.25 -20.81 -5.12
N GLN A 180 -25.22 -20.29 -5.89
CA GLN A 180 -24.94 -19.39 -7.01
C GLN A 180 -24.43 -18.05 -6.51
N LEU A 181 -25.10 -17.46 -5.51
CA LEU A 181 -24.65 -16.23 -4.87
C LEU A 181 -23.28 -16.40 -4.21
N THR A 182 -23.04 -17.55 -3.57
CA THR A 182 -21.70 -17.91 -3.02
C THR A 182 -20.64 -17.83 -4.10
N GLN A 183 -20.86 -18.40 -5.29
CA GLN A 183 -19.87 -18.37 -6.37
C GLN A 183 -19.60 -16.92 -6.85
N SER A 184 -20.61 -16.09 -6.96
CA SER A 184 -20.49 -14.68 -7.32
C SER A 184 -19.68 -13.89 -6.28
N ARG A 185 -19.94 -14.14 -4.98
CA ARG A 185 -19.19 -13.54 -3.85
C ARG A 185 -17.75 -14.00 -3.79
N ILE A 186 -17.49 -15.26 -4.04
CA ILE A 186 -16.13 -15.81 -4.14
C ILE A 186 -15.36 -15.15 -5.29
N PHE A 187 -15.99 -14.96 -6.44
CA PHE A 187 -15.36 -14.24 -7.57
C PHE A 187 -15.04 -12.79 -7.21
N LEU A 188 -15.97 -12.10 -6.53
CA LEU A 188 -15.75 -10.72 -6.08
C LEU A 188 -14.54 -10.61 -5.15
N ILE A 189 -14.46 -11.44 -4.09
CA ILE A 189 -13.33 -11.36 -3.15
C ILE A 189 -12.01 -11.84 -3.77
N LYS A 190 -12.04 -12.77 -4.74
CA LYS A 190 -10.86 -13.15 -5.53
C LYS A 190 -10.34 -11.96 -6.31
N SER A 191 -11.22 -11.14 -6.89
CA SER A 191 -10.87 -9.91 -7.58
C SER A 191 -10.25 -8.88 -6.63
N VAL A 192 -10.83 -8.70 -5.44
CA VAL A 192 -10.25 -7.85 -4.36
C VAL A 192 -8.84 -8.32 -4.01
N LYS A 193 -8.63 -9.64 -3.79
CA LYS A 193 -7.31 -10.21 -3.51
C LYS A 193 -6.31 -9.89 -4.62
N THR A 194 -6.72 -10.05 -5.88
CA THR A 194 -5.86 -9.78 -7.05
C THR A 194 -5.40 -8.33 -7.08
N ILE A 195 -6.31 -7.38 -6.85
CA ILE A 195 -5.97 -5.95 -6.81
C ILE A 195 -5.04 -5.63 -5.64
N ILE A 196 -5.32 -6.14 -4.44
CA ILE A 196 -4.43 -5.96 -3.27
C ILE A 196 -3.04 -6.51 -3.58
N SER A 197 -2.96 -7.72 -4.12
CA SER A 197 -1.69 -8.37 -4.47
C SER A 197 -0.92 -7.56 -5.52
N ASN A 198 -1.57 -7.14 -6.59
CA ASN A 198 -0.95 -6.33 -7.65
C ASN A 198 -0.46 -4.98 -7.09
N GLY A 199 -1.27 -4.30 -6.29
CA GLY A 199 -0.90 -3.02 -5.69
C GLY A 199 0.28 -3.14 -4.72
N LEU A 200 0.29 -4.15 -3.84
CA LEU A 200 1.42 -4.39 -2.94
C LEU A 200 2.70 -4.77 -3.72
N ASN A 201 2.58 -5.59 -4.77
CA ASN A 201 3.71 -5.94 -5.62
C ASN A 201 4.31 -4.72 -6.34
N ILE A 202 3.49 -3.80 -6.85
CA ILE A 202 3.95 -2.52 -7.43
C ILE A 202 4.76 -1.72 -6.39
N LEU A 203 4.35 -1.73 -5.14
CA LEU A 203 5.05 -1.06 -4.04
C LEU A 203 6.29 -1.85 -3.55
N GLY A 204 6.54 -3.06 -4.06
CA GLY A 204 7.62 -3.95 -3.59
C GLY A 204 7.39 -4.46 -2.16
N ILE A 205 6.14 -4.72 -1.80
CA ILE A 205 5.69 -5.19 -0.49
C ILE A 205 5.12 -6.60 -0.65
N SER A 206 5.39 -7.47 0.32
CA SER A 206 4.95 -8.86 0.27
C SER A 206 3.44 -9.04 0.48
N CYS A 207 2.91 -10.16 -0.05
CA CYS A 207 1.51 -10.55 0.08
C CYS A 207 1.42 -11.92 0.79
N PRO A 208 1.51 -11.97 2.14
CA PRO A 208 1.45 -13.22 2.86
C PRO A 208 0.08 -13.88 2.68
N LYS A 209 0.07 -15.21 2.52
CA LYS A 209 -1.16 -16.00 2.43
C LYS A 209 -1.76 -16.29 3.81
N ARG A 210 -0.94 -16.20 4.87
CA ARG A 210 -1.33 -16.45 6.28
C ARG A 210 -0.63 -15.44 7.16
N MET A 211 -1.31 -14.98 8.19
CA MET A 211 -0.81 -14.06 9.21
C MET A 211 -1.27 -14.49 10.60
#